data_0e67f44043d0e78a909c77843b6cae02
#
_entry.id   0e67f44043d0e78a909c77843b6cae02
#
_cell.length_a   1.000
_cell.length_b   1.000
_cell.length_c   1.000
_cell.angle_alpha   90.00
_cell.angle_beta   90.00
_cell.angle_gamma   90.00
#
_symmetry.space_group_name_H-M   'P 1'
#
loop_
_entity.id
_entity.type
_entity.pdbx_description
1 polymer ?
#
loop_
_entity_poly.entity_id
_entity_poly.type
_entity_poly.pdbx_seq_one_letter_code
_entity_poly.pdbx_strand_id
1 'polypeptide(L)'
;DWLIYKLTGVLAVEPSNGSTTGLLDLQTRTWDTEIAAKCNLRTDIFPDILECGSISGKVTAKGASETGLAEGTPVVVGGGDCQLGTIGVGACKPGEAAVFGGSFWQYEFNTESGKTDPYGRVRVNCHAVPGVWQYEALAFKPGLVMRWFRDGFCQEEKRKAKEIGDDPYNLMNQAAE
;
A
#
# COMPACT_ATOMS: atom_id res chain seq x y z
N ASP A 1 -1.57 -12.08 1.82
CA ASP A 1 -2.40 -13.27 1.52
C ASP A 1 -1.61 -14.55 1.77
N TRP A 2 -0.46 -14.77 1.10
CA TRP A 2 0.32 -16.00 1.25
C TRP A 2 0.73 -16.28 2.71
N LEU A 3 1.16 -15.26 3.46
CA LEU A 3 1.55 -15.43 4.86
C LEU A 3 0.36 -15.86 5.73
N ILE A 4 -0.81 -15.24 5.52
CA ILE A 4 -2.04 -15.63 6.20
C ILE A 4 -2.34 -17.11 5.94
N TYR A 5 -2.30 -17.53 4.68
CA TYR A 5 -2.51 -18.93 4.32
C TYR A 5 -1.50 -19.87 5.00
N LYS A 6 -0.22 -19.52 5.03
CA LYS A 6 0.81 -20.35 5.69
C LYS A 6 0.60 -20.48 7.20
N LEU A 7 0.12 -19.43 7.84
CA LEU A 7 -0.14 -19.43 9.28
C LEU A 7 -1.45 -20.13 9.65
N THR A 8 -2.50 -19.94 8.86
CA THR A 8 -3.86 -20.31 9.24
C THR A 8 -4.48 -21.40 8.39
N GLY A 9 -3.98 -21.60 7.16
CA GLY A 9 -4.62 -22.44 6.14
C GLY A 9 -5.77 -21.73 5.41
N VAL A 10 -6.12 -20.48 5.76
CA VAL A 10 -7.21 -19.72 5.16
C VAL A 10 -6.70 -18.95 3.95
N LEU A 11 -7.41 -19.07 2.82
CA LEU A 11 -7.20 -18.26 1.62
C LEU A 11 -8.08 -17.02 1.73
N ALA A 12 -7.47 -15.87 1.94
CA ALA A 12 -8.17 -14.61 2.04
C ALA A 12 -7.33 -13.47 1.44
N VAL A 13 -8.02 -12.47 0.91
CA VAL A 13 -7.45 -11.20 0.46
C VAL A 13 -8.30 -10.07 1.04
N GLU A 14 -7.73 -8.90 1.18
CA GLU A 14 -8.48 -7.73 1.61
C GLU A 14 -8.71 -6.75 0.43
N PRO A 15 -9.71 -5.85 0.54
CA PRO A 15 -10.12 -5.02 -0.60
C PRO A 15 -9.03 -4.11 -1.16
N SER A 16 -8.08 -3.60 -0.36
CA SER A 16 -7.06 -2.68 -0.89
C SER A 16 -6.11 -3.40 -1.86
N ASN A 17 -5.59 -4.57 -1.50
CA ASN A 17 -4.83 -5.41 -2.43
C ASN A 17 -5.71 -6.00 -3.54
N GLY A 18 -6.93 -6.45 -3.21
CA GLY A 18 -7.88 -6.97 -4.20
C GLY A 18 -8.16 -5.95 -5.31
N SER A 19 -8.33 -4.67 -4.97
CA SER A 19 -8.60 -3.61 -5.94
C SER A 19 -7.44 -3.36 -6.91
N THR A 20 -6.20 -3.63 -6.52
CA THR A 20 -5.04 -3.46 -7.41
C THR A 20 -5.01 -4.47 -8.56
N THR A 21 -5.77 -5.55 -8.48
CA THR A 21 -5.85 -6.56 -9.53
C THR A 21 -6.66 -6.11 -10.75
N GLY A 22 -7.51 -5.09 -10.60
CA GLY A 22 -8.49 -4.69 -11.60
C GLY A 22 -9.67 -5.66 -11.76
N LEU A 23 -9.80 -6.64 -10.86
CA LEU A 23 -10.85 -7.68 -10.87
C LEU A 23 -11.84 -7.51 -9.72
N LEU A 24 -11.66 -6.51 -8.88
CA LEU A 24 -12.55 -6.20 -7.77
C LEU A 24 -13.43 -5.01 -8.14
N ASP A 25 -14.73 -5.13 -7.93
CA ASP A 25 -15.66 -4.01 -8.01
C ASP A 25 -15.43 -3.08 -6.82
N LEU A 26 -15.02 -1.84 -7.11
CA LEU A 26 -14.71 -0.84 -6.09
C LEU A 26 -15.92 -0.44 -5.26
N GLN A 27 -17.14 -0.48 -5.83
CA GLN A 27 -18.35 -0.06 -5.12
C GLN A 27 -18.79 -1.11 -4.10
N THR A 28 -18.81 -2.37 -4.51
CA THR A 28 -19.23 -3.49 -3.67
C THR A 28 -18.09 -4.04 -2.81
N ARG A 29 -16.84 -3.72 -3.15
CA ARG A 29 -15.62 -4.25 -2.53
C ARG A 29 -15.55 -5.79 -2.61
N THR A 30 -16.10 -6.35 -3.68
CA THR A 30 -16.13 -7.80 -3.96
C THR A 30 -15.57 -8.10 -5.34
N TRP A 31 -15.29 -9.37 -5.63
CA TRP A 31 -14.83 -9.79 -6.95
C TRP A 31 -15.87 -9.50 -8.04
N ASP A 32 -15.43 -8.86 -9.13
CA ASP A 32 -16.26 -8.63 -10.33
C ASP A 32 -16.26 -9.89 -11.21
N THR A 33 -17.33 -10.67 -11.11
CA THR A 33 -17.48 -11.90 -11.89
C THR A 33 -17.71 -11.64 -13.38
N GLU A 34 -18.22 -10.47 -13.78
CA GLU A 34 -18.40 -10.12 -15.19
C GLU A 34 -17.05 -9.80 -15.85
N ILE A 35 -16.20 -9.02 -15.16
CA ILE A 35 -14.83 -8.77 -15.66
C ILE A 35 -14.05 -10.07 -15.71
N ALA A 36 -14.14 -10.90 -14.67
CA ALA A 36 -13.48 -12.21 -14.66
C ALA A 36 -13.90 -13.08 -15.86
N ALA A 37 -15.19 -13.14 -16.14
CA ALA A 37 -15.72 -13.89 -17.30
C ALA A 37 -15.23 -13.32 -18.63
N LYS A 38 -15.20 -11.99 -18.80
CA LYS A 38 -14.65 -11.33 -20.00
C LYS A 38 -13.16 -11.62 -20.21
N CYS A 39 -12.44 -11.84 -19.12
CA CYS A 39 -11.02 -12.22 -19.15
C CYS A 39 -10.79 -13.74 -19.26
N ASN A 40 -11.83 -14.54 -19.41
CA ASN A 40 -11.79 -16.02 -19.39
C ASN A 40 -11.12 -16.58 -18.12
N LEU A 41 -11.32 -15.93 -16.99
CA LEU A 41 -10.79 -16.38 -15.70
C LEU A 41 -11.83 -17.26 -14.99
N ARG A 42 -11.34 -18.29 -14.33
CA ARG A 42 -12.15 -19.11 -13.43
C ARG A 42 -12.40 -18.32 -12.14
N THR A 43 -13.66 -18.27 -11.70
CA THR A 43 -14.03 -17.53 -10.47
C THR A 43 -13.77 -18.33 -9.20
N ASP A 44 -13.61 -19.65 -9.30
CA ASP A 44 -13.30 -20.52 -8.18
C ASP A 44 -11.85 -20.42 -7.66
N ILE A 45 -11.00 -19.65 -8.36
CA ILE A 45 -9.63 -19.36 -7.92
C ILE A 45 -9.54 -18.14 -7.00
N PHE A 46 -10.60 -17.34 -6.91
CA PHE A 46 -10.61 -16.13 -6.12
C PHE A 46 -10.79 -16.45 -4.63
N PRO A 47 -9.92 -15.96 -3.76
CA PRO A 47 -10.05 -16.15 -2.32
C PRO A 47 -11.22 -15.33 -1.76
N ASP A 48 -11.65 -15.66 -0.55
CA ASP A 48 -12.61 -14.84 0.18
C ASP A 48 -12.06 -13.44 0.45
N ILE A 49 -12.93 -12.44 0.35
CA ILE A 49 -12.58 -11.06 0.71
C ILE A 49 -12.94 -10.81 2.16
N LEU A 50 -11.93 -10.42 2.94
CA LEU A 50 -12.08 -10.03 4.34
C LEU A 50 -11.58 -8.60 4.51
N GLU A 51 -12.35 -7.74 5.16
CA GLU A 51 -11.92 -6.37 5.44
C GLU A 51 -10.65 -6.33 6.32
N CYS A 52 -9.81 -5.34 6.07
CA CYS A 52 -8.60 -5.09 6.86
C CYS A 52 -8.94 -5.00 8.36
N GLY A 53 -8.12 -5.58 9.21
CA GLY A 53 -8.36 -5.66 10.65
C GLY A 53 -9.22 -6.85 11.08
N SER A 54 -9.87 -7.58 10.15
CA SER A 54 -10.64 -8.78 10.48
C SER A 54 -9.73 -9.95 10.85
N ILE A 55 -10.20 -10.82 11.73
CA ILE A 55 -9.50 -12.07 12.05
C ILE A 55 -9.77 -13.07 10.93
N SER A 56 -8.72 -13.46 10.20
CA SER A 56 -8.80 -14.49 9.16
C SER A 56 -8.79 -15.92 9.69
N GLY A 57 -8.22 -16.13 10.86
CA GLY A 57 -8.06 -17.43 11.47
C GLY A 57 -7.10 -17.37 12.66
N LYS A 58 -6.58 -18.54 13.03
CA LYS A 58 -5.61 -18.68 14.12
C LYS A 58 -4.38 -19.43 13.62
N VAL A 59 -3.24 -19.17 14.20
CA VAL A 59 -2.01 -19.91 13.93
C VAL A 59 -2.25 -21.40 14.18
N THR A 60 -2.04 -22.22 13.17
CA THR A 60 -2.16 -23.68 13.24
C THR A 60 -0.92 -24.29 13.93
N ALA A 61 -1.00 -25.56 14.35
CA ALA A 61 0.14 -26.31 14.86
C ALA A 61 1.33 -26.29 13.88
N LYS A 62 1.05 -26.39 12.57
CA LYS A 62 2.08 -26.30 11.52
C LYS A 62 2.69 -24.89 11.47
N GLY A 63 1.85 -23.83 11.45
CA GLY A 63 2.32 -22.45 11.47
C GLY A 63 3.18 -22.16 12.70
N ALA A 64 2.77 -22.63 13.88
CA ALA A 64 3.51 -22.50 15.11
C ALA A 64 4.89 -23.17 15.03
N SER A 65 4.94 -24.40 14.52
CA SER A 65 6.17 -25.15 14.35
C SER A 65 7.16 -24.51 13.38
N GLU A 66 6.66 -23.88 12.29
CA GLU A 66 7.49 -23.24 11.27
C GLU A 66 7.98 -21.82 11.67
N THR A 67 7.28 -21.13 12.57
CA THR A 67 7.54 -19.72 12.88
C THR A 67 7.96 -19.43 14.33
N GLY A 68 7.68 -20.36 15.24
CA GLY A 68 7.84 -20.14 16.68
C GLY A 68 6.71 -19.33 17.33
N LEU A 69 5.68 -18.96 16.58
CA LEU A 69 4.48 -18.31 17.15
C LEU A 69 3.68 -19.32 17.98
N ALA A 70 2.95 -18.83 18.99
CA ALA A 70 2.07 -19.68 19.78
C ALA A 70 0.88 -20.16 18.92
N GLU A 71 0.61 -21.48 18.95
CA GLU A 71 -0.60 -22.04 18.33
C GLU A 71 -1.87 -21.36 18.89
N GLY A 72 -2.85 -21.12 18.03
CA GLY A 72 -4.09 -20.46 18.41
C GLY A 72 -4.03 -18.94 18.46
N THR A 73 -2.87 -18.31 18.24
CA THR A 73 -2.76 -16.85 18.12
C THR A 73 -3.63 -16.35 16.97
N PRO A 74 -4.52 -15.35 17.19
CA PRO A 74 -5.32 -14.76 16.13
C PRO A 74 -4.44 -14.14 15.05
N VAL A 75 -4.78 -14.37 13.77
CA VAL A 75 -4.13 -13.78 12.60
C VAL A 75 -5.09 -12.79 11.97
N VAL A 76 -4.67 -11.54 11.88
CA VAL A 76 -5.46 -10.41 11.36
C VAL A 76 -5.11 -10.17 9.89
N VAL A 77 -6.11 -9.85 9.08
CA VAL A 77 -5.92 -9.42 7.69
C VAL A 77 -5.29 -8.03 7.70
N GLY A 78 -4.21 -7.87 6.97
CA GLY A 78 -3.53 -6.59 6.77
C GLY A 78 -4.18 -5.75 5.67
N GLY A 79 -3.35 -5.03 4.92
CA GLY A 79 -3.76 -4.18 3.80
C GLY A 79 -2.58 -3.87 2.89
N GLY A 80 -2.81 -3.16 1.79
CA GLY A 80 -1.76 -2.62 0.95
C GLY A 80 -0.84 -1.68 1.74
N ASP A 81 0.43 -1.65 1.39
CA ASP A 81 1.45 -0.89 2.12
C ASP A 81 1.14 0.62 2.16
N CYS A 82 0.69 1.20 1.06
CA CYS A 82 0.30 2.61 0.99
C CYS A 82 -0.95 2.89 1.84
N GLN A 83 -1.96 2.01 1.80
CA GLN A 83 -3.19 2.14 2.57
C GLN A 83 -2.93 2.00 4.07
N LEU A 84 -2.07 1.07 4.47
CA LEU A 84 -1.63 0.96 5.86
C LEU A 84 -0.72 2.12 6.26
N GLY A 85 0.12 2.61 5.34
CA GLY A 85 0.94 3.80 5.54
C GLY A 85 0.10 5.05 5.82
N THR A 86 -1.00 5.26 5.09
CA THR A 86 -1.92 6.39 5.34
C THR A 86 -2.56 6.29 6.73
N ILE A 87 -2.94 5.09 7.17
CA ILE A 87 -3.40 4.85 8.55
C ILE A 87 -2.28 5.20 9.55
N GLY A 88 -1.05 4.77 9.26
CA GLY A 88 0.10 4.99 10.13
C GLY A 88 0.43 6.48 10.37
N VAL A 89 0.14 7.35 9.40
CA VAL A 89 0.30 8.82 9.54
C VAL A 89 -0.98 9.53 9.96
N GLY A 90 -2.07 8.77 10.24
CA GLY A 90 -3.34 9.31 10.74
C GLY A 90 -4.31 9.77 9.66
N ALA A 91 -4.01 9.57 8.38
CA ALA A 91 -4.91 9.90 7.28
C ALA A 91 -5.90 8.74 7.03
N CYS A 92 -7.03 8.74 7.74
CA CYS A 92 -8.01 7.65 7.74
C CYS A 92 -9.39 8.04 7.20
N LYS A 93 -9.63 9.32 6.95
CA LYS A 93 -10.96 9.84 6.59
C LYS A 93 -10.95 10.42 5.17
N PRO A 94 -12.11 10.44 4.49
CA PRO A 94 -12.27 11.18 3.26
C PRO A 94 -11.81 12.65 3.39
N GLY A 95 -11.12 13.15 2.36
CA GLY A 95 -10.54 14.50 2.35
C GLY A 95 -9.13 14.59 2.95
N GLU A 96 -8.66 13.57 3.64
CA GLU A 96 -7.29 13.50 4.14
C GLU A 96 -6.34 12.93 3.07
N ALA A 97 -5.08 13.33 3.13
CA ALA A 97 -4.07 12.94 2.16
C ALA A 97 -2.74 12.60 2.84
N ALA A 98 -1.94 11.79 2.16
CA ALA A 98 -0.57 11.47 2.56
C ALA A 98 0.35 11.47 1.35
N VAL A 99 1.63 11.70 1.58
CA VAL A 99 2.69 11.58 0.58
C VAL A 99 3.77 10.64 1.11
N PHE A 100 4.10 9.63 0.33
CA PHE A 100 5.18 8.70 0.63
C PHE A 100 6.33 8.96 -0.34
N GLY A 101 7.48 9.33 0.19
CA GLY A 101 8.65 9.68 -0.60
C GLY A 101 9.81 8.71 -0.39
N GLY A 102 10.30 8.14 -1.47
CA GLY A 102 11.50 7.32 -1.54
C GLY A 102 12.11 7.47 -2.92
N SER A 103 12.52 6.38 -3.56
CA SER A 103 12.89 6.39 -4.99
C SER A 103 11.71 6.78 -5.87
N PHE A 104 10.54 6.32 -5.51
CA PHE A 104 9.23 6.73 -6.05
C PHE A 104 8.54 7.64 -5.04
N TRP A 105 7.65 8.51 -5.52
CA TRP A 105 6.75 9.25 -4.66
C TRP A 105 5.32 8.87 -5.01
N GLN A 106 4.54 8.61 -3.96
CA GLN A 106 3.12 8.27 -4.04
C GLN A 106 2.33 9.35 -3.30
N TYR A 107 1.28 9.82 -3.96
CA TYR A 107 0.34 10.81 -3.43
C TYR A 107 -0.98 10.09 -3.24
N GLU A 108 -1.41 9.98 -2.00
CA GLU A 108 -2.62 9.28 -1.59
C GLU A 108 -3.65 10.29 -1.12
N PHE A 109 -4.84 10.23 -1.68
CA PHE A 109 -5.96 11.08 -1.29
C PHE A 109 -7.20 10.25 -1.04
N ASN A 110 -7.73 10.32 0.19
CA ASN A 110 -8.87 9.53 0.63
C ASN A 110 -10.19 10.15 0.17
N THR A 111 -11.13 9.30 -0.28
CA THR A 111 -12.42 9.71 -0.84
C THR A 111 -13.57 8.90 -0.26
N GLU A 112 -14.81 9.43 -0.40
CA GLU A 112 -16.05 8.80 0.06
C GLU A 112 -16.58 7.73 -0.90
N SER A 113 -16.00 7.59 -2.09
CA SER A 113 -16.50 6.67 -3.10
C SER A 113 -15.38 6.16 -4.01
N GLY A 114 -15.54 4.95 -4.53
CA GLY A 114 -14.67 4.34 -5.53
C GLY A 114 -14.88 4.86 -6.95
N LYS A 115 -15.29 6.11 -7.13
CA LYS A 115 -15.50 6.70 -8.45
C LYS A 115 -14.17 6.82 -9.20
N THR A 116 -14.08 6.15 -10.34
CA THR A 116 -12.89 6.19 -11.18
C THR A 116 -12.79 7.46 -12.01
N ASP A 117 -11.57 7.90 -12.30
CA ASP A 117 -11.33 8.96 -13.27
C ASP A 117 -11.59 8.44 -14.70
N PRO A 118 -12.51 9.07 -15.46
CA PRO A 118 -12.87 8.59 -16.80
C PRO A 118 -11.70 8.65 -17.81
N TYR A 119 -10.67 9.43 -17.49
CA TYR A 119 -9.46 9.54 -18.32
C TYR A 119 -8.31 8.66 -17.84
N GLY A 120 -8.50 7.90 -16.75
CA GLY A 120 -7.48 7.00 -16.22
C GLY A 120 -6.19 7.68 -15.74
N ARG A 121 -6.25 8.96 -15.34
CA ARG A 121 -5.07 9.74 -14.92
C ARG A 121 -4.58 9.39 -13.53
N VAL A 122 -5.47 8.90 -12.69
CA VAL A 122 -5.18 8.45 -11.33
C VAL A 122 -5.74 7.06 -11.12
N ARG A 123 -5.04 6.27 -10.33
CA ARG A 123 -5.52 4.98 -9.88
C ARG A 123 -6.53 5.18 -8.74
N VAL A 124 -7.52 4.32 -8.65
CA VAL A 124 -8.47 4.29 -7.53
C VAL A 124 -8.44 2.90 -6.91
N ASN A 125 -8.19 2.85 -5.62
CA ASN A 125 -8.15 1.61 -4.85
C ASN A 125 -9.13 1.70 -3.67
N CYS A 126 -9.53 0.56 -3.14
CA CYS A 126 -10.14 0.53 -1.81
C CYS A 126 -9.09 0.91 -0.77
N HIS A 127 -9.47 1.74 0.21
CA HIS A 127 -8.64 1.97 1.38
C HIS A 127 -8.73 0.77 2.35
N ALA A 128 -7.73 0.62 3.22
CA ALA A 128 -7.77 -0.39 4.28
C ALA A 128 -8.82 -0.09 5.36
N VAL A 129 -9.26 1.17 5.47
CA VAL A 129 -10.44 1.52 6.29
C VAL A 129 -11.71 1.20 5.50
N PRO A 130 -12.65 0.39 6.04
CA PRO A 130 -13.91 0.08 5.38
C PRO A 130 -14.72 1.33 5.02
N GLY A 131 -15.31 1.36 3.81
CA GLY A 131 -16.10 2.48 3.32
C GLY A 131 -15.30 3.71 2.90
N VAL A 132 -13.98 3.61 2.83
CA VAL A 132 -13.09 4.64 2.30
C VAL A 132 -12.39 4.11 1.05
N TRP A 133 -12.17 4.98 0.08
CA TRP A 133 -11.39 4.73 -1.13
C TRP A 133 -10.21 5.69 -1.20
N GLN A 134 -9.27 5.40 -2.07
CA GLN A 134 -8.03 6.15 -2.17
C GLN A 134 -7.67 6.40 -3.62
N TYR A 135 -7.47 7.67 -3.98
CA TYR A 135 -6.86 8.06 -5.23
C TYR A 135 -5.34 8.04 -5.06
N GLU A 136 -4.68 7.33 -5.96
CA GLU A 136 -3.24 7.17 -5.96
C GLU A 136 -2.64 7.79 -7.22
N ALA A 137 -1.72 8.73 -7.04
CA ALA A 137 -0.89 9.27 -8.11
C ALA A 137 0.58 8.97 -7.85
N LEU A 138 1.29 8.54 -8.90
CA LEU A 138 2.67 8.09 -8.81
C LEU A 138 3.61 9.02 -9.58
N ALA A 139 4.68 9.44 -8.92
CA ALA A 139 5.84 10.03 -9.58
C ALA A 139 7.01 9.03 -9.48
N PHE A 140 7.42 8.50 -10.63
CA PHE A 140 8.30 7.33 -10.67
C PHE A 140 9.75 7.57 -10.25
N LYS A 141 10.26 8.80 -10.27
CA LYS A 141 11.70 9.03 -10.08
C LYS A 141 12.09 10.25 -9.22
N PRO A 142 11.23 10.90 -8.40
CA PRO A 142 11.65 12.14 -7.74
C PRO A 142 12.84 11.94 -6.81
N GLY A 143 12.87 10.89 -6.01
CA GLY A 143 13.98 10.60 -5.11
C GLY A 143 15.28 10.24 -5.87
N LEU A 144 15.16 9.58 -7.03
CA LEU A 144 16.32 9.31 -7.89
C LEU A 144 16.83 10.60 -8.54
N VAL A 145 15.95 11.52 -8.94
CA VAL A 145 16.32 12.84 -9.46
C VAL A 145 17.01 13.67 -8.39
N MET A 146 16.49 13.67 -7.15
CA MET A 146 17.16 14.33 -6.02
C MET A 146 18.54 13.74 -5.75
N ARG A 147 18.69 12.42 -5.83
CA ARG A 147 20.01 11.77 -5.71
C ARG A 147 20.95 12.20 -6.83
N TRP A 148 20.48 12.16 -8.07
CA TRP A 148 21.25 12.61 -9.21
C TRP A 148 21.69 14.07 -9.07
N PHE A 149 20.80 14.96 -8.65
CA PHE A 149 21.11 16.36 -8.40
C PHE A 149 22.17 16.51 -7.30
N ARG A 150 21.99 15.84 -6.15
CA ARG A 150 22.99 15.82 -5.08
C ARG A 150 24.36 15.37 -5.59
N ASP A 151 24.39 14.28 -6.35
CA ASP A 151 25.64 13.64 -6.78
C ASP A 151 26.30 14.40 -7.95
N GLY A 152 25.53 15.09 -8.77
CA GLY A 152 26.05 15.88 -9.91
C GLY A 152 26.40 17.31 -9.57
N PHE A 153 25.69 17.96 -8.66
CA PHE A 153 25.76 19.41 -8.48
C PHE A 153 26.10 19.87 -7.03
N CYS A 154 25.86 19.06 -6.01
CA CYS A 154 26.00 19.46 -4.62
C CYS A 154 27.27 18.89 -3.96
N GLN A 155 28.44 19.09 -4.59
CA GLN A 155 29.70 18.55 -4.07
C GLN A 155 30.15 19.26 -2.80
N GLU A 156 29.85 20.55 -2.66
CA GLU A 156 30.19 21.35 -1.48
C GLU A 156 29.37 20.91 -0.27
N GLU A 157 28.04 20.69 -0.43
CA GLU A 157 27.16 20.18 0.61
C GLU A 157 27.60 18.77 1.05
N LYS A 158 27.97 17.91 0.09
CA LYS A 158 28.51 16.57 0.40
C LYS A 158 29.81 16.64 1.20
N ARG A 159 30.71 17.55 0.85
CA ARG A 159 31.98 17.76 1.56
C ARG A 159 31.72 18.26 2.98
N LYS A 160 30.93 19.32 3.13
CA LYS A 160 30.56 19.90 4.44
C LYS A 160 29.86 18.90 5.34
N ALA A 161 28.85 18.18 4.81
CA ALA A 161 28.11 17.16 5.56
C ALA A 161 29.06 16.09 6.12
N LYS A 162 30.02 15.63 5.33
CA LYS A 162 31.04 14.68 5.79
C LYS A 162 31.91 15.25 6.92
N GLU A 163 32.28 16.52 6.85
CA GLU A 163 33.11 17.20 7.86
C GLU A 163 32.39 17.37 9.20
N ILE A 164 31.09 17.69 9.17
CA ILE A 164 30.29 17.93 10.39
C ILE A 164 29.51 16.69 10.85
N GLY A 165 29.55 15.58 10.12
CA GLY A 165 28.82 14.35 10.46
C GLY A 165 27.31 14.44 10.23
N ASP A 166 26.87 15.18 9.21
CA ASP A 166 25.45 15.38 8.86
C ASP A 166 25.11 14.76 7.49
N ASP A 167 23.80 14.76 7.13
CA ASP A 167 23.32 14.32 5.83
C ASP A 167 23.41 15.47 4.82
N PRO A 168 23.97 15.25 3.60
CA PRO A 168 23.98 16.27 2.54
C PRO A 168 22.61 16.86 2.21
N TYR A 169 21.54 16.07 2.33
CA TYR A 169 20.18 16.56 2.08
C TYR A 169 19.73 17.63 3.08
N ASN A 170 20.19 17.58 4.34
CA ASN A 170 19.90 18.62 5.32
C ASN A 170 20.51 19.96 4.88
N LEU A 171 21.76 19.95 4.40
CA LEU A 171 22.40 21.16 3.90
C LEU A 171 21.78 21.68 2.60
N MET A 172 21.35 20.77 1.71
CA MET A 172 20.62 21.14 0.51
C MET A 172 19.28 21.80 0.83
N ASN A 173 18.54 21.29 1.81
CA ASN A 173 17.27 21.87 2.26
C ASN A 173 17.49 23.26 2.86
N GLN A 174 18.50 23.43 3.73
CA GLN A 174 18.84 24.73 4.30
C GLN A 174 19.23 25.77 3.23
N ALA A 175 19.88 25.34 2.16
CA ALA A 175 20.22 26.24 1.04
C ALA A 175 19.01 26.61 0.15
N ALA A 176 17.91 25.85 0.24
CA ALA A 176 16.68 26.08 -0.52
C ALA A 176 15.66 26.98 0.23
N GLU A 177 15.80 27.15 1.54
CA GLU A 177 15.01 28.07 2.39
C GLU A 177 15.45 29.53 2.20
#